data_77f32808e95774aabc3427c26dcfd8d5
#
_entry.id   77f32808e95774aabc3427c26dcfd8d5
#
_cell.length_a   1.000
_cell.length_b   1.000
_cell.length_c   1.000
_cell.angle_alpha   90.00
_cell.angle_beta   90.00
_cell.angle_gamma   90.00
#
_symmetry.space_group_name_H-M   'P 1'
#
loop_
_entity.id
_entity.type
_entity.pdbx_description
1 polymer ?
#
loop_
_entity_poly.entity_id
_entity_poly.type
_entity_poly.pdbx_seq_one_letter_code
_entity_poly.pdbx_strand_id
1 'polypeptide(L)'
;MKLLTINSIEASSICDNKCDYCPAKEQGKHRDTGYMSMDVFRKALEWVEWCARRGTQQELNLFGVGEPTLNPNIVQMCRLARHILPNSRELHFNTNGNTMTEELALALKGAGITHIDVTLHVGYAKNPKNVSKTIQMLNENEMMRPGGISVDPIIRPNNWAGQVDWPDSGIRFQCPFLTKGQVMIMSNGDITTCCIDAFGRGIVGNVFDSKPEDIELKPFDLCETCHSRI
;
A
#
# COMPACT_ATOMS: atom_id res chain seq x y z
N MET A 1 -6.03 10.59 23.56
CA MET A 1 -4.88 9.93 22.85
C MET A 1 -5.41 9.45 21.51
N LYS A 2 -4.92 9.94 20.38
CA LYS A 2 -5.31 9.39 19.07
C LYS A 2 -4.82 7.95 19.02
N LEU A 3 -5.72 7.03 18.69
CA LEU A 3 -5.35 5.63 18.51
C LEU A 3 -4.64 5.49 17.16
N LEU A 4 -3.43 4.96 17.16
CA LEU A 4 -2.66 4.71 15.95
C LEU A 4 -3.20 3.45 15.23
N THR A 5 -3.17 3.48 13.89
CA THR A 5 -3.50 2.35 13.03
C THR A 5 -2.50 2.27 11.88
N ILE A 6 -1.98 1.10 11.61
CA ILE A 6 -1.14 0.88 10.42
C ILE A 6 -2.07 0.63 9.23
N ASN A 7 -2.25 1.64 8.38
CA ASN A 7 -3.10 1.53 7.19
C ASN A 7 -2.47 0.60 6.14
N SER A 8 -1.17 0.80 5.88
CA SER A 8 -0.46 -0.01 4.90
C SER A 8 1.03 -0.18 5.24
N ILE A 9 1.59 -1.26 4.73
CA ILE A 9 3.04 -1.54 4.72
C ILE A 9 3.46 -1.69 3.27
N GLU A 10 4.38 -0.86 2.81
CA GLU A 10 4.89 -0.88 1.44
C GLU A 10 5.84 -2.07 1.25
N ALA A 11 5.32 -3.20 0.82
CA ALA A 11 6.13 -4.40 0.58
C ALA A 11 7.20 -4.18 -0.52
N SER A 12 6.93 -3.28 -1.46
CA SER A 12 7.86 -2.89 -2.52
C SER A 12 7.63 -1.42 -2.90
N SER A 13 8.68 -0.64 -3.02
CA SER A 13 8.66 0.69 -3.63
C SER A 13 9.08 0.65 -5.12
N ILE A 14 9.44 -0.53 -5.63
CA ILE A 14 9.74 -0.74 -7.05
C ILE A 14 8.47 -1.17 -7.77
N CYS A 15 8.25 -0.63 -8.97
CA CYS A 15 7.17 -1.02 -9.86
C CYS A 15 7.73 -1.32 -11.25
N ASP A 16 7.20 -2.34 -11.90
CA ASP A 16 7.55 -2.67 -13.29
C ASP A 16 6.81 -1.83 -14.33
N ASN A 17 5.68 -1.19 -13.97
CA ASN A 17 5.05 -0.15 -14.76
C ASN A 17 5.73 1.21 -14.58
N LYS A 18 5.64 2.06 -15.61
CA LYS A 18 6.12 3.45 -15.59
C LYS A 18 5.01 4.41 -15.99
N CYS A 19 3.93 4.38 -15.23
CA CYS A 19 2.75 5.22 -15.49
C CYS A 19 3.07 6.70 -15.28
N ASP A 20 2.71 7.56 -16.24
CA ASP A 20 3.01 9.00 -16.15
C ASP A 20 2.24 9.71 -15.03
N TYR A 21 1.11 9.16 -14.63
CA TYR A 21 0.30 9.66 -13.52
C TYR A 21 0.70 9.09 -12.14
N CYS A 22 1.78 8.29 -12.06
CA CYS A 22 2.22 7.65 -10.81
C CYS A 22 3.61 8.13 -10.42
N PRO A 23 3.84 8.52 -9.16
CA PRO A 23 5.14 8.98 -8.68
C PRO A 23 6.20 7.87 -8.59
N ALA A 24 5.82 6.60 -8.75
CA ALA A 24 6.74 5.45 -8.67
C ALA A 24 7.99 5.60 -9.53
N LYS A 25 7.87 6.21 -10.72
CA LYS A 25 8.99 6.42 -11.64
C LYS A 25 10.02 7.43 -11.15
N GLU A 26 9.62 8.33 -10.25
CA GLU A 26 10.45 9.42 -9.74
C GLU A 26 10.97 9.18 -8.32
N GLN A 27 10.43 8.18 -7.60
CA GLN A 27 10.76 7.93 -6.19
C GLN A 27 12.26 7.84 -5.91
N GLY A 28 13.01 7.13 -6.77
CA GLY A 28 14.46 6.96 -6.62
C GLY A 28 15.28 8.26 -6.67
N LYS A 29 14.67 9.38 -7.06
CA LYS A 29 15.31 10.71 -6.98
C LYS A 29 15.12 11.38 -5.60
N HIS A 30 14.20 10.87 -4.79
CA HIS A 30 13.78 11.50 -3.54
C HIS A 30 14.03 10.63 -2.30
N ARG A 31 13.99 9.31 -2.46
CA ARG A 31 14.25 8.34 -1.39
C ARG A 31 14.85 7.05 -1.94
N ASP A 32 15.44 6.27 -1.07
CA ASP A 32 15.87 4.91 -1.40
C ASP A 32 14.67 4.04 -1.76
N THR A 33 14.80 3.29 -2.86
CA THR A 33 13.77 2.38 -3.36
C THR A 33 14.26 0.95 -3.37
N GLY A 34 13.37 0.01 -3.12
CA GLY A 34 13.70 -1.41 -3.08
C GLY A 34 12.55 -2.28 -2.59
N TYR A 35 12.86 -3.53 -2.36
CA TYR A 35 11.99 -4.45 -1.67
C TYR A 35 12.16 -4.30 -0.17
N MET A 36 11.06 -4.28 0.57
CA MET A 36 11.12 -4.37 2.03
C MET A 36 11.82 -5.68 2.42
N SER A 37 12.84 -5.58 3.26
CA SER A 37 13.50 -6.76 3.82
C SER A 37 12.61 -7.44 4.87
N MET A 38 12.86 -8.72 5.13
CA MET A 38 12.13 -9.44 6.16
C MET A 38 12.39 -8.90 7.57
N ASP A 39 13.54 -8.27 7.80
CA ASP A 39 13.86 -7.68 9.12
C ASP A 39 13.05 -6.38 9.34
N VAL A 40 12.97 -5.51 8.33
CA VAL A 40 12.08 -4.34 8.35
C VAL A 40 10.63 -4.78 8.53
N PHE A 41 10.20 -5.80 7.78
CA PHE A 41 8.83 -6.30 7.86
C PHE A 41 8.48 -6.85 9.24
N ARG A 42 9.37 -7.63 9.88
CA ARG A 42 9.16 -8.10 11.25
C ARG A 42 9.01 -6.95 12.24
N LYS A 43 9.83 -5.90 12.10
CA LYS A 43 9.69 -4.69 12.91
C LYS A 43 8.37 -3.97 12.65
N ALA A 44 7.95 -3.85 11.39
CA ALA A 44 6.64 -3.30 11.05
C ALA A 44 5.49 -4.11 11.67
N LEU A 45 5.61 -5.44 11.72
CA LEU A 45 4.60 -6.31 12.34
C LEU A 45 4.51 -6.13 13.86
N GLU A 46 5.58 -5.76 14.57
CA GLU A 46 5.50 -5.38 16.00
C GLU A 46 4.56 -4.19 16.22
N TRP A 47 4.55 -3.24 15.28
CA TRP A 47 3.63 -2.09 15.28
C TRP A 47 2.19 -2.50 14.99
N VAL A 48 1.99 -3.38 14.01
CA VAL A 48 0.66 -3.95 13.69
C VAL A 48 0.10 -4.68 14.91
N GLU A 49 0.92 -5.50 15.59
CA GLU A 49 0.54 -6.22 16.79
C GLU A 49 0.17 -5.26 17.94
N TRP A 50 0.96 -4.20 18.13
CA TRP A 50 0.66 -3.16 19.11
C TRP A 50 -0.71 -2.50 18.87
N CYS A 51 -1.04 -2.21 17.61
CA CYS A 51 -2.35 -1.68 17.21
C CYS A 51 -3.46 -2.74 17.39
N ALA A 52 -3.21 -3.99 17.00
CA ALA A 52 -4.18 -5.08 17.09
C ALA A 52 -4.59 -5.37 18.54
N ARG A 53 -3.63 -5.41 19.47
CA ARG A 53 -3.87 -5.57 20.92
C ARG A 53 -4.73 -4.45 21.52
N ARG A 54 -4.76 -3.27 20.89
CA ARG A 54 -5.59 -2.11 21.29
C ARG A 54 -6.92 -2.03 20.54
N GLY A 55 -7.18 -2.98 19.65
CA GLY A 55 -8.41 -3.04 18.85
C GLY A 55 -8.49 -2.00 17.73
N THR A 56 -7.37 -1.32 17.41
CA THR A 56 -7.34 -0.29 16.37
C THR A 56 -7.01 -0.85 14.99
N GLN A 57 -6.35 -2.01 14.90
CA GLN A 57 -6.02 -2.64 13.62
C GLN A 57 -7.22 -3.43 13.08
N GLN A 58 -7.84 -2.93 12.02
CA GLN A 58 -9.02 -3.55 11.40
C GLN A 58 -8.67 -4.32 10.12
N GLU A 59 -7.69 -3.84 9.37
CA GLU A 59 -7.21 -4.38 8.11
C GLU A 59 -5.71 -4.15 7.99
N LEU A 60 -5.04 -4.87 7.12
CA LEU A 60 -3.66 -4.59 6.74
C LEU A 60 -3.51 -4.68 5.23
N ASN A 61 -3.08 -3.60 4.63
CA ASN A 61 -2.77 -3.53 3.22
C ASN A 61 -1.25 -3.63 3.01
N LEU A 62 -0.79 -4.62 2.25
CA LEU A 62 0.63 -4.79 1.92
C LEU A 62 0.98 -4.08 0.59
N PHE A 63 0.62 -2.80 0.52
CA PHE A 63 0.72 -2.00 -0.68
C PHE A 63 1.17 -0.57 -0.35
N GLY A 64 1.93 0.02 -1.27
CA GLY A 64 2.36 1.42 -1.27
C GLY A 64 2.32 1.97 -2.69
N VAL A 65 3.40 2.61 -3.11
CA VAL A 65 3.50 3.18 -4.47
C VAL A 65 4.07 2.18 -5.48
N GLY A 66 4.75 1.13 -5.05
CA GLY A 66 5.32 0.09 -5.91
C GLY A 66 4.37 -1.07 -6.23
N GLU A 67 4.93 -2.15 -6.76
CA GLU A 67 4.20 -3.38 -7.07
C GLU A 67 4.57 -4.48 -6.06
N PRO A 68 3.64 -4.92 -5.20
CA PRO A 68 3.92 -5.90 -4.14
C PRO A 68 4.41 -7.25 -4.64
N THR A 69 3.90 -7.71 -5.79
CA THR A 69 4.23 -9.04 -6.35
C THR A 69 5.67 -9.14 -6.86
N LEU A 70 6.38 -8.01 -6.95
CA LEU A 70 7.81 -8.00 -7.27
C LEU A 70 8.68 -8.37 -6.06
N ASN A 71 8.16 -8.23 -4.82
CA ASN A 71 8.91 -8.65 -3.64
C ASN A 71 8.92 -10.19 -3.55
N PRO A 72 10.09 -10.84 -3.61
CA PRO A 72 10.20 -12.30 -3.58
C PRO A 72 9.69 -12.93 -2.27
N ASN A 73 9.57 -12.12 -1.21
CA ASN A 73 9.11 -12.56 0.10
C ASN A 73 7.61 -12.32 0.34
N ILE A 74 6.84 -11.85 -0.65
CA ILE A 74 5.45 -11.42 -0.46
C ILE A 74 4.56 -12.51 0.17
N VAL A 75 4.73 -13.78 -0.22
CA VAL A 75 4.01 -14.92 0.35
C VAL A 75 4.37 -15.11 1.84
N GLN A 76 5.65 -15.01 2.17
CA GLN A 76 6.11 -15.13 3.55
C GLN A 76 5.63 -13.95 4.41
N MET A 77 5.61 -12.75 3.85
CA MET A 77 5.05 -11.56 4.50
C MET A 77 3.56 -11.76 4.82
N CYS A 78 2.75 -12.23 3.88
CA CYS A 78 1.33 -12.53 4.12
C CYS A 78 1.16 -13.56 5.25
N ARG A 79 1.95 -14.64 5.23
CA ARG A 79 1.89 -15.69 6.26
C ARG A 79 2.20 -15.15 7.65
N LEU A 80 3.26 -14.34 7.80
CA LEU A 80 3.62 -13.74 9.07
C LEU A 80 2.57 -12.71 9.54
N ALA A 81 2.05 -11.89 8.64
CA ALA A 81 0.99 -10.94 8.96
C ALA A 81 -0.27 -11.66 9.47
N ARG A 82 -0.64 -12.79 8.86
CA ARG A 82 -1.81 -13.58 9.26
C ARG A 82 -1.67 -14.20 10.66
N HIS A 83 -0.47 -14.48 11.13
CA HIS A 83 -0.26 -14.95 12.51
C HIS A 83 -0.59 -13.87 13.56
N ILE A 84 -0.50 -12.60 13.21
CA ILE A 84 -0.79 -11.47 14.10
C ILE A 84 -2.24 -11.01 13.95
N LEU A 85 -2.73 -10.95 12.72
CA LEU A 85 -4.10 -10.52 12.44
C LEU A 85 -5.08 -11.68 12.62
N PRO A 86 -6.16 -11.50 13.40
CA PRO A 86 -7.26 -12.48 13.44
C PRO A 86 -7.84 -12.73 12.04
N ASN A 87 -8.36 -13.95 11.79
CA ASN A 87 -8.96 -14.31 10.50
C ASN A 87 -10.17 -13.45 10.10
N SER A 88 -10.82 -12.80 11.07
CA SER A 88 -11.89 -11.85 10.83
C SER A 88 -11.44 -10.48 10.30
N ARG A 89 -10.13 -10.24 10.19
CA ARG A 89 -9.55 -8.99 9.69
C ARG A 89 -9.01 -9.17 8.28
N GLU A 90 -9.15 -8.13 7.47
CA GLU A 90 -8.70 -8.16 6.09
C GLU A 90 -7.17 -8.05 6.00
N LEU A 91 -6.58 -8.90 5.17
CA LEU A 91 -5.20 -8.84 4.72
C LEU A 91 -5.21 -8.86 3.21
N HIS A 92 -4.78 -7.78 2.58
CA HIS A 92 -4.92 -7.60 1.14
C HIS A 92 -3.81 -6.74 0.55
N PHE A 93 -3.75 -6.65 -0.76
CA PHE A 93 -3.00 -5.66 -1.51
C PHE A 93 -3.60 -5.44 -2.91
N ASN A 94 -3.16 -4.34 -3.55
CA ASN A 94 -3.45 -4.08 -4.95
C ASN A 94 -2.27 -4.50 -5.81
N THR A 95 -2.54 -5.01 -7.01
CA THR A 95 -1.53 -5.39 -8.00
C THR A 95 -1.87 -4.83 -9.39
N ASN A 96 -0.83 -4.57 -10.18
CA ASN A 96 -0.99 -4.26 -11.59
C ASN A 96 -1.21 -5.54 -12.46
N GLY A 97 -1.08 -6.73 -11.89
CA GLY A 97 -1.34 -8.02 -12.51
C GLY A 97 -0.29 -8.50 -13.53
N ASN A 98 0.76 -7.74 -13.78
CA ASN A 98 1.76 -8.12 -14.81
C ASN A 98 2.53 -9.40 -14.50
N THR A 99 2.81 -9.63 -13.22
CA THR A 99 3.68 -10.71 -12.72
C THR A 99 2.91 -11.78 -11.96
N MET A 100 1.62 -11.63 -11.77
CA MET A 100 0.79 -12.61 -11.07
C MET A 100 0.71 -13.91 -11.87
N THR A 101 1.00 -15.01 -11.20
CA THR A 101 0.82 -16.38 -11.73
C THR A 101 -0.20 -17.12 -10.87
N GLU A 102 -0.77 -18.18 -11.40
CA GLU A 102 -1.69 -19.04 -10.63
C GLU A 102 -1.00 -19.65 -9.40
N GLU A 103 0.24 -20.08 -9.56
CA GLU A 103 1.05 -20.61 -8.45
C GLU A 103 1.23 -19.57 -7.34
N LEU A 104 1.56 -18.31 -7.71
CA LEU A 104 1.70 -17.22 -6.74
C LEU A 104 0.37 -16.93 -6.06
N ALA A 105 -0.72 -16.86 -6.80
CA ALA A 105 -2.04 -16.60 -6.24
C ALA A 105 -2.46 -17.67 -5.24
N LEU A 106 -2.30 -18.95 -5.59
CA LEU A 106 -2.61 -20.07 -4.69
C LEU A 106 -1.71 -20.08 -3.44
N ALA A 107 -0.43 -19.73 -3.60
CA ALA A 107 0.48 -19.59 -2.46
C ALA A 107 0.07 -18.44 -1.53
N LEU A 108 -0.39 -17.30 -2.07
CA LEU A 108 -0.93 -16.17 -1.32
C LEU A 108 -2.23 -16.53 -0.60
N LYS A 109 -3.15 -17.25 -1.28
CA LYS A 109 -4.38 -17.79 -0.66
C LYS A 109 -4.02 -18.69 0.53
N GLY A 110 -3.10 -19.63 0.34
CA GLY A 110 -2.60 -20.51 1.40
C GLY A 110 -1.84 -19.78 2.52
N ALA A 111 -1.31 -18.60 2.26
CA ALA A 111 -0.70 -17.71 3.25
C ALA A 111 -1.72 -16.87 4.03
N GLY A 112 -3.01 -16.95 3.69
CA GLY A 112 -4.09 -16.30 4.41
C GLY A 112 -4.43 -14.89 3.95
N ILE A 113 -4.05 -14.52 2.69
CA ILE A 113 -4.56 -13.28 2.10
C ILE A 113 -6.08 -13.36 1.94
N THR A 114 -6.77 -12.26 2.23
CA THR A 114 -8.24 -12.23 2.16
C THR A 114 -8.72 -11.99 0.73
N HIS A 115 -8.11 -10.99 0.07
CA HIS A 115 -8.39 -10.66 -1.32
C HIS A 115 -7.23 -9.90 -1.95
N ILE A 116 -7.24 -9.83 -3.26
CA ILE A 116 -6.30 -9.08 -4.09
C ILE A 116 -7.11 -8.21 -5.04
N ASP A 117 -6.87 -6.90 -5.01
CA ASP A 117 -7.47 -5.97 -5.96
C ASP A 117 -6.54 -5.80 -7.17
N VAL A 118 -7.10 -5.64 -8.36
CA VAL A 118 -6.34 -5.45 -9.60
C VAL A 118 -6.59 -4.07 -10.15
N THR A 119 -5.52 -3.31 -10.39
CA THR A 119 -5.59 -2.02 -11.07
C THR A 119 -5.18 -2.16 -12.54
N LEU A 120 -6.11 -1.87 -13.43
CA LEU A 120 -5.87 -1.82 -14.87
C LEU A 120 -5.22 -0.48 -15.24
N HIS A 121 -3.93 -0.48 -15.48
CA HIS A 121 -3.17 0.70 -15.91
C HIS A 121 -3.24 0.84 -17.44
N VAL A 122 -4.27 1.52 -17.94
CA VAL A 122 -4.52 1.65 -19.37
C VAL A 122 -3.35 2.34 -20.09
N GLY A 123 -2.81 1.66 -21.10
CA GLY A 123 -1.64 2.13 -21.86
C GLY A 123 -0.28 1.86 -21.20
N TYR A 124 -0.24 1.37 -19.97
CA TYR A 124 1.02 1.16 -19.23
C TYR A 124 1.28 -0.29 -18.81
N ALA A 125 0.29 -1.16 -18.91
CA ALA A 125 0.48 -2.58 -18.57
C ALA A 125 1.53 -3.22 -19.47
N LYS A 126 2.60 -3.76 -18.88
CA LYS A 126 3.66 -4.46 -19.64
C LYS A 126 3.17 -5.76 -20.25
N ASN A 127 2.21 -6.41 -19.59
CA ASN A 127 1.64 -7.67 -20.04
C ASN A 127 0.12 -7.67 -19.93
N PRO A 128 -0.61 -6.97 -20.83
CA PRO A 128 -2.08 -6.87 -20.77
C PRO A 128 -2.79 -8.23 -20.78
N LYS A 129 -2.23 -9.21 -21.50
CA LYS A 129 -2.79 -10.57 -21.54
C LYS A 129 -2.69 -11.25 -20.18
N ASN A 130 -1.60 -11.04 -19.45
CA ASN A 130 -1.44 -11.58 -18.11
C ASN A 130 -2.40 -10.88 -17.11
N VAL A 131 -2.59 -9.59 -17.24
CA VAL A 131 -3.55 -8.85 -16.41
C VAL A 131 -4.97 -9.43 -16.55
N SER A 132 -5.42 -9.68 -17.78
CA SER A 132 -6.73 -10.30 -18.04
C SER A 132 -6.82 -11.72 -17.45
N LYS A 133 -5.77 -12.53 -17.59
CA LYS A 133 -5.70 -13.86 -16.97
C LYS A 133 -5.72 -13.78 -15.45
N THR A 134 -5.00 -12.81 -14.88
CA THR A 134 -4.96 -12.57 -13.44
C THR A 134 -6.37 -12.30 -12.89
N ILE A 135 -7.11 -11.41 -13.53
CA ILE A 135 -8.50 -11.09 -13.12
C ILE A 135 -9.37 -12.34 -13.17
N GLN A 136 -9.33 -13.08 -14.28
CA GLN A 136 -10.11 -14.32 -14.41
C GLN A 136 -9.74 -15.31 -13.31
N MET A 137 -8.47 -15.60 -13.12
CA MET A 137 -7.94 -16.56 -12.16
C MET A 137 -8.27 -16.18 -10.71
N LEU A 138 -8.13 -14.90 -10.34
CA LEU A 138 -8.46 -14.44 -9.00
C LEU A 138 -9.97 -14.56 -8.72
N ASN A 139 -10.82 -14.28 -9.70
CA ASN A 139 -12.26 -14.48 -9.58
C ASN A 139 -12.62 -15.98 -9.44
N GLU A 140 -12.09 -16.85 -10.27
CA GLU A 140 -12.30 -18.29 -10.21
C GLU A 140 -11.87 -18.90 -8.88
N ASN A 141 -10.86 -18.32 -8.23
CA ASN A 141 -10.36 -18.74 -6.93
C ASN A 141 -11.00 -17.99 -5.74
N GLU A 142 -12.01 -17.17 -5.96
CA GLU A 142 -12.68 -16.37 -4.91
C GLU A 142 -11.70 -15.45 -4.13
N MET A 143 -10.70 -14.93 -4.81
CA MET A 143 -9.67 -14.05 -4.23
C MET A 143 -9.88 -12.58 -4.58
N MET A 144 -10.96 -12.23 -5.27
CA MET A 144 -11.36 -10.85 -5.53
C MET A 144 -12.64 -10.51 -4.78
N ARG A 145 -12.68 -9.32 -4.21
CA ARG A 145 -13.93 -8.77 -3.66
C ARG A 145 -14.77 -8.10 -4.75
N PRO A 146 -16.07 -7.93 -4.55
CA PRO A 146 -16.90 -7.10 -5.43
C PRO A 146 -16.30 -5.70 -5.57
N GLY A 147 -16.08 -5.24 -6.81
CA GLY A 147 -15.45 -3.96 -7.09
C GLY A 147 -13.92 -3.93 -6.95
N GLY A 148 -13.27 -5.10 -6.79
CA GLY A 148 -11.81 -5.23 -6.70
C GLY A 148 -11.04 -5.00 -8.00
N ILE A 149 -11.69 -4.44 -9.04
CA ILE A 149 -11.05 -3.98 -10.26
C ILE A 149 -11.16 -2.47 -10.33
N SER A 150 -10.03 -1.78 -10.43
CA SER A 150 -9.97 -0.35 -10.74
C SER A 150 -9.34 -0.12 -12.11
N VAL A 151 -9.66 1.00 -12.73
CA VAL A 151 -9.14 1.38 -14.06
C VAL A 151 -8.53 2.77 -13.96
N ASP A 152 -7.21 2.85 -14.00
CA ASP A 152 -6.46 4.11 -13.94
C ASP A 152 -5.91 4.49 -15.33
N PRO A 153 -5.84 5.79 -15.65
CA PRO A 153 -6.19 6.96 -14.82
C PRO A 153 -7.65 7.44 -15.00
N ILE A 154 -8.51 6.65 -15.64
CA ILE A 154 -9.82 7.10 -16.14
C ILE A 154 -10.78 7.45 -14.98
N ILE A 155 -10.78 6.65 -13.92
CA ILE A 155 -11.79 6.77 -12.87
C ILE A 155 -11.49 7.88 -11.86
N ARG A 156 -10.21 8.12 -11.54
CA ARG A 156 -9.80 9.12 -10.55
C ARG A 156 -8.49 9.79 -10.95
N PRO A 157 -8.53 10.82 -11.81
CA PRO A 157 -7.33 11.62 -12.04
C PRO A 157 -6.81 12.17 -10.70
N ASN A 158 -5.57 11.86 -10.38
CA ASN A 158 -4.93 12.25 -9.14
C ASN A 158 -3.47 12.62 -9.43
N ASN A 159 -3.09 13.84 -9.10
CA ASN A 159 -1.73 14.32 -9.26
C ASN A 159 -0.84 14.06 -8.02
N TRP A 160 -1.30 13.20 -7.09
CA TRP A 160 -0.58 12.86 -5.86
C TRP A 160 -0.17 14.09 -5.05
N ALA A 161 -1.12 15.03 -4.90
CA ALA A 161 -0.89 16.31 -4.25
C ALA A 161 0.24 17.13 -4.89
N GLY A 162 0.33 17.13 -6.21
CA GLY A 162 1.34 17.86 -6.97
C GLY A 162 2.68 17.14 -7.12
N GLN A 163 2.80 15.88 -6.71
CA GLN A 163 4.03 15.10 -6.89
C GLN A 163 4.23 14.61 -8.35
N VAL A 164 3.21 14.64 -9.17
CA VAL A 164 3.28 14.33 -10.60
C VAL A 164 2.57 15.41 -11.40
N ASP A 165 3.06 15.67 -12.61
CA ASP A 165 2.40 16.56 -13.58
C ASP A 165 1.24 15.82 -14.26
N TRP A 166 0.11 15.76 -13.56
CA TRP A 166 -1.11 15.09 -13.99
C TRP A 166 -2.34 15.89 -13.54
N PRO A 167 -3.45 15.86 -14.30
CA PRO A 167 -4.67 16.53 -13.90
C PRO A 167 -5.18 16.09 -12.53
N ASP A 168 -5.61 17.04 -11.71
CA ASP A 168 -6.35 16.78 -10.48
C ASP A 168 -7.86 16.72 -10.79
N SER A 169 -8.54 15.75 -10.20
CA SER A 169 -10.01 15.61 -10.32
C SER A 169 -10.79 16.77 -9.72
N GLY A 170 -10.17 17.60 -8.89
CA GLY A 170 -10.86 18.65 -8.11
C GLY A 170 -11.72 18.11 -6.96
N ILE A 171 -11.89 16.80 -6.83
CA ILE A 171 -12.65 16.19 -5.74
C ILE A 171 -11.87 16.37 -4.43
N ARG A 172 -12.56 16.79 -3.37
CA ARG A 172 -11.99 17.02 -2.04
C ARG A 172 -12.77 16.22 -0.99
N PHE A 173 -12.06 15.56 -0.07
CA PHE A 173 -12.65 14.82 1.05
C PHE A 173 -11.82 14.99 2.33
N GLN A 174 -12.39 14.63 3.47
CA GLN A 174 -11.69 14.72 4.75
C GLN A 174 -10.53 13.70 4.80
N CYS A 175 -9.36 14.15 5.29
CA CYS A 175 -8.18 13.31 5.39
C CYS A 175 -8.36 12.19 6.42
N PRO A 176 -8.43 10.91 6.01
CA PRO A 176 -8.61 9.81 6.96
C PRO A 176 -7.35 9.57 7.80
N PHE A 177 -6.17 9.88 7.28
CA PHE A 177 -4.91 9.66 7.98
C PHE A 177 -4.82 10.51 9.24
N LEU A 178 -5.00 11.80 9.13
CA LEU A 178 -4.94 12.71 10.28
C LEU A 178 -6.14 12.55 11.22
N THR A 179 -7.35 12.30 10.70
CA THR A 179 -8.55 12.19 11.53
C THR A 179 -8.70 10.86 12.25
N LYS A 180 -8.25 9.77 11.64
CA LYS A 180 -8.37 8.41 12.20
C LYS A 180 -7.07 7.87 12.81
N GLY A 181 -6.00 8.64 12.79
CA GLY A 181 -4.71 8.19 13.33
C GLY A 181 -4.02 7.13 12.48
N GLN A 182 -4.16 7.20 11.15
CA GLN A 182 -3.56 6.23 10.24
C GLN A 182 -2.13 6.62 9.84
N VAL A 183 -1.27 5.63 9.67
CA VAL A 183 0.09 5.79 9.12
C VAL A 183 0.37 4.72 8.08
N MET A 184 1.36 4.97 7.24
CA MET A 184 1.95 4.00 6.34
C MET A 184 3.40 3.73 6.74
N ILE A 185 3.84 2.47 6.67
CA ILE A 185 5.24 2.07 6.83
C ILE A 185 5.84 1.83 5.44
N MET A 186 6.88 2.58 5.11
CA MET A 186 7.59 2.50 3.84
C MET A 186 8.53 1.29 3.78
N SER A 187 8.98 0.93 2.59
CA SER A 187 9.82 -0.25 2.36
C SER A 187 11.17 -0.25 3.10
N ASN A 188 11.67 0.92 3.48
CA ASN A 188 12.88 1.10 4.30
C ASN A 188 12.61 1.17 5.82
N GLY A 189 11.34 1.08 6.25
CA GLY A 189 10.93 1.15 7.66
C GLY A 189 10.53 2.54 8.14
N ASP A 190 10.66 3.57 7.31
CA ASP A 190 10.17 4.91 7.65
C ASP A 190 8.64 4.92 7.79
N ILE A 191 8.15 5.73 8.71
CA ILE A 191 6.74 5.88 9.00
C ILE A 191 6.29 7.26 8.53
N THR A 192 5.34 7.29 7.61
CA THR A 192 4.76 8.53 7.11
C THR A 192 3.29 8.68 7.51
N THR A 193 2.87 9.93 7.67
CA THR A 193 1.47 10.27 7.99
C THR A 193 0.52 10.17 6.80
N CYS A 194 0.97 9.73 5.62
CA CYS A 194 0.14 9.80 4.41
C CYS A 194 0.44 8.70 3.40
N CYS A 195 -0.61 8.01 2.90
CA CYS A 195 -0.46 6.96 1.88
C CYS A 195 -0.07 7.48 0.49
N ILE A 196 -0.26 8.77 0.21
CA ILE A 196 0.17 9.38 -1.05
C ILE A 196 1.53 10.08 -0.95
N ASP A 197 2.20 10.00 0.20
CA ASP A 197 3.56 10.53 0.38
C ASP A 197 4.59 9.60 -0.29
N ALA A 198 4.65 9.68 -1.61
CA ALA A 198 5.55 8.82 -2.39
C ALA A 198 7.03 9.13 -2.14
N PHE A 199 7.36 10.36 -1.74
CA PHE A 199 8.73 10.84 -1.66
C PHE A 199 9.29 10.91 -0.23
N GLY A 200 8.49 10.53 0.79
CA GLY A 200 8.94 10.53 2.17
C GLY A 200 9.06 11.93 2.79
N ARG A 201 8.17 12.85 2.45
CA ARG A 201 8.20 14.24 2.94
C ARG A 201 7.57 14.38 4.33
N GLY A 202 6.64 13.49 4.69
CA GLY A 202 5.92 13.47 5.96
C GLY A 202 6.36 12.39 6.92
N ILE A 203 7.66 12.07 6.97
CA ILE A 203 8.22 11.07 7.89
C ILE A 203 8.08 11.56 9.33
N VAL A 204 7.55 10.70 10.19
CA VAL A 204 7.31 10.95 11.62
C VAL A 204 8.06 9.98 12.53
N GLY A 205 8.78 9.03 11.98
CA GLY A 205 9.59 8.06 12.70
C GLY A 205 10.07 6.92 11.80
N ASN A 206 10.74 5.95 12.41
CA ASN A 206 11.18 4.72 11.76
C ASN A 206 10.92 3.53 12.70
N VAL A 207 10.59 2.37 12.16
CA VAL A 207 10.22 1.16 12.95
C VAL A 207 11.33 0.66 13.87
N PHE A 208 12.58 1.05 13.64
CA PHE A 208 13.72 0.65 14.48
C PHE A 208 13.98 1.60 15.64
N ASP A 209 13.72 2.89 15.47
CA ASP A 209 14.16 3.95 16.38
C ASP A 209 13.00 4.59 17.14
N SER A 210 11.77 4.41 16.66
CA SER A 210 10.58 5.05 17.25
C SER A 210 9.69 4.03 17.96
N LYS A 211 8.74 4.51 18.75
CA LYS A 211 7.69 3.71 19.38
C LYS A 211 6.31 4.19 18.92
N PRO A 212 5.32 3.29 18.79
CA PRO A 212 3.98 3.67 18.35
C PRO A 212 3.32 4.77 19.19
N GLU A 213 3.56 4.77 20.49
CA GLU A 213 3.01 5.75 21.45
C GLU A 213 3.58 7.16 21.27
N ASP A 214 4.79 7.29 20.70
CA ASP A 214 5.51 8.56 20.54
C ASP A 214 5.20 9.23 19.20
N ILE A 215 4.45 8.56 18.30
CA ILE A 215 4.13 9.10 16.99
C ILE A 215 3.12 10.25 17.08
N GLU A 216 3.54 11.41 16.61
CA GLU A 216 2.71 12.59 16.49
C GLU A 216 2.32 12.84 15.03
N LEU A 217 1.02 12.73 14.73
CA LEU A 217 0.49 12.99 13.39
C LEU A 217 0.14 14.46 13.25
N LYS A 218 0.76 15.11 12.26
CA LYS A 218 0.53 16.50 11.94
C LYS A 218 0.53 16.73 10.42
N PRO A 219 -0.16 17.78 9.96
CA PRO A 219 -0.03 18.22 8.58
C PRO A 219 1.41 18.57 8.23
N PHE A 220 1.75 18.38 6.97
CA PHE A 220 3.05 18.75 6.39
C PHE A 220 2.81 19.39 5.00
N ASP A 221 3.86 19.84 4.33
CA ASP A 221 3.77 20.65 3.10
C ASP A 221 2.92 20.00 1.98
N LEU A 222 2.95 18.68 1.84
CA LEU A 222 2.11 17.97 0.88
C LEU A 222 0.60 18.17 1.13
N CYS A 223 0.19 18.44 2.35
CA CYS A 223 -1.21 18.66 2.70
C CYS A 223 -1.77 19.95 2.10
N GLU A 224 -0.94 20.94 1.79
CA GLU A 224 -1.35 22.22 1.21
C GLU A 224 -1.94 22.05 -0.20
N THR A 225 -1.40 21.09 -0.97
CA THR A 225 -1.83 20.79 -2.34
C THR A 225 -2.68 19.53 -2.45
N CYS A 226 -2.93 18.85 -1.33
CA CYS A 226 -3.64 17.58 -1.30
C CYS A 226 -5.12 17.72 -1.65
N HIS A 227 -5.68 16.71 -2.30
CA HIS A 227 -7.11 16.58 -2.54
C HIS A 227 -7.93 16.27 -1.28
N SER A 228 -7.28 15.89 -0.17
CA SER A 228 -7.92 15.73 1.14
C SER A 228 -7.82 17.04 1.93
N ARG A 229 -8.91 17.36 2.66
CA ARG A 229 -8.93 18.50 3.59
C ARG A 229 -8.77 18.00 5.02
N ILE A 230 -8.13 18.84 5.84
CA ILE A 230 -7.94 18.61 7.26
C ILE A 230 -9.14 19.21 8.02
#